data_b5e24797dd48f821e2ff9b8df787bf39
#
_entry.id   b5e24797dd48f821e2ff9b8df787bf39
#
_cell.length_a   1.000
_cell.length_b   1.000
_cell.length_c   1.000
_cell.angle_alpha   90.00
_cell.angle_beta   90.00
_cell.angle_gamma   90.00
#
_symmetry.space_group_name_H-M   'P 1'
#
loop_
_entity.id
_entity.type
_entity.pdbx_description
1 polymer ?
#
loop_
_entity_poly.entity_id
_entity_poly.type
_entity_poly.pdbx_seq_one_letter_code
_entity_poly.pdbx_strand_id
1 'polypeptide(L)'
;MVQPTVSSDPAYQLLLSERIDSFNLKKKNLDLSKLAGQRYQGLDLRNLNAEDLGLSDNHFRNTDLRGIDFRQTNLEGCSFANAKISGCYFPKNLSAAEVTMSVDKGTRVRYGVAG
;
A
#
# COMPACT_ATOMS: atom_id res chain seq x y z
N MET A 1 3.91 1.96 -30.59
CA MET A 1 3.27 0.85 -29.89
C MET A 1 2.94 1.21 -28.46
N VAL A 2 1.74 1.03 -28.07
CA VAL A 2 1.30 1.38 -26.73
C VAL A 2 1.68 0.28 -25.75
N GLN A 3 2.26 0.65 -24.65
CA GLN A 3 2.52 -0.24 -23.54
C GLN A 3 1.41 -0.08 -22.53
N PRO A 4 0.54 -1.02 -22.47
CA PRO A 4 -0.75 -0.74 -21.88
C PRO A 4 -0.80 -0.72 -20.40
N THR A 5 0.06 -1.27 -19.64
CA THR A 5 -0.45 -1.65 -18.35
C THR A 5 0.45 -1.39 -17.19
N VAL A 6 1.73 -1.32 -17.36
CA VAL A 6 2.64 -1.16 -16.24
C VAL A 6 3.23 0.23 -16.29
N SER A 7 3.05 0.96 -15.21
CA SER A 7 3.66 2.28 -15.09
C SER A 7 5.16 2.17 -15.17
N SER A 8 5.79 3.06 -15.93
CA SER A 8 7.25 3.15 -15.98
C SER A 8 7.80 4.06 -14.87
N ASP A 9 6.95 4.52 -13.98
CA ASP A 9 7.33 5.41 -12.90
C ASP A 9 8.43 4.79 -12.02
N PRO A 10 9.54 5.51 -11.79
CA PRO A 10 10.66 4.92 -11.06
C PRO A 10 10.33 4.45 -9.65
N ALA A 11 9.53 5.23 -8.91
CA ALA A 11 9.18 4.85 -7.54
C ALA A 11 8.35 3.57 -7.54
N TYR A 12 7.35 3.49 -8.41
CA TYR A 12 6.51 2.32 -8.50
C TYR A 12 7.33 1.09 -8.94
N GLN A 13 8.24 1.26 -9.88
CA GLN A 13 9.08 0.15 -10.34
C GLN A 13 9.95 -0.43 -9.23
N LEU A 14 10.46 0.42 -8.33
CA LEU A 14 11.22 -0.08 -7.19
C LEU A 14 10.36 -0.97 -6.29
N LEU A 15 9.12 -0.57 -6.06
CA LEU A 15 8.20 -1.37 -5.25
C LEU A 15 7.81 -2.67 -5.95
N LEU A 16 7.52 -2.61 -7.25
CA LEU A 16 7.19 -3.82 -8.01
C LEU A 16 8.33 -4.82 -8.03
N SER A 17 9.55 -4.34 -8.01
CA SER A 17 10.74 -5.18 -8.00
C SER A 17 11.14 -5.61 -6.59
N GLU A 18 10.35 -5.24 -5.60
CA GLU A 18 10.62 -5.53 -4.18
C GLU A 18 11.95 -4.98 -3.70
N ARG A 19 12.41 -3.89 -4.30
CA ARG A 19 13.65 -3.22 -3.92
C ARG A 19 13.37 -2.19 -2.85
N ILE A 20 12.93 -2.67 -1.70
CA ILE A 20 12.42 -1.82 -0.63
C ILE A 20 13.52 -0.96 -0.02
N ASP A 21 14.70 -1.53 0.20
CA ASP A 21 15.81 -0.76 0.76
C ASP A 21 16.19 0.39 -0.16
N SER A 22 16.26 0.13 -1.47
CA SER A 22 16.56 1.17 -2.44
C SER A 22 15.48 2.25 -2.45
N PHE A 23 14.21 1.84 -2.39
CA PHE A 23 13.11 2.80 -2.31
C PHE A 23 13.25 3.69 -1.09
N ASN A 24 13.47 3.10 0.08
CA ASN A 24 13.58 3.86 1.32
C ASN A 24 14.73 4.86 1.28
N LEU A 25 15.87 4.44 0.72
CA LEU A 25 17.04 5.32 0.62
C LEU A 25 16.80 6.49 -0.34
N LYS A 26 16.11 6.24 -1.44
CA LYS A 26 15.90 7.24 -2.50
C LYS A 26 14.64 8.05 -2.33
N LYS A 27 13.83 7.73 -1.34
CA LYS A 27 12.47 8.27 -1.21
C LYS A 27 12.41 9.79 -1.29
N LYS A 28 13.36 10.48 -0.67
CA LYS A 28 13.38 11.95 -0.65
C LYS A 28 13.54 12.57 -2.05
N ASN A 29 14.12 11.82 -2.95
CA ASN A 29 14.45 12.31 -4.29
C ASN A 29 13.56 11.70 -5.38
N LEU A 30 12.55 10.93 -4.99
CA LEU A 30 11.62 10.32 -5.94
C LEU A 30 10.34 11.13 -6.02
N ASP A 31 9.75 11.14 -7.21
CA ASP A 31 8.37 11.58 -7.38
C ASP A 31 7.47 10.46 -6.85
N LEU A 32 6.74 10.74 -5.77
CA LEU A 32 5.88 9.74 -5.12
C LEU A 32 4.42 9.87 -5.53
N SER A 33 4.10 10.75 -6.48
CA SER A 33 2.73 11.07 -6.83
C SER A 33 2.01 9.97 -7.59
N LYS A 34 2.71 8.97 -8.08
CA LYS A 34 2.13 7.91 -8.90
C LYS A 34 2.02 6.58 -8.20
N LEU A 35 2.09 6.57 -6.87
CA LEU A 35 2.02 5.33 -6.09
C LEU A 35 0.58 4.93 -5.75
N ALA A 36 -0.38 5.84 -5.91
CA ALA A 36 -1.79 5.55 -5.65
C ALA A 36 -2.47 4.93 -6.88
N GLY A 37 -3.55 4.21 -6.64
CA GLY A 37 -4.34 3.61 -7.73
C GLY A 37 -3.62 2.51 -8.48
N GLN A 38 -2.65 1.87 -7.86
CA GLN A 38 -1.79 0.87 -8.49
C GLN A 38 -2.05 -0.53 -7.93
N ARG A 39 -1.45 -1.52 -8.56
CA ARG A 39 -1.54 -2.91 -8.12
C ARG A 39 -0.20 -3.36 -7.55
N TYR A 40 -0.25 -3.90 -6.32
CA TYR A 40 0.91 -4.45 -5.63
C TYR A 40 0.70 -5.92 -5.29
N GLN A 41 -0.09 -6.60 -6.12
CA GLN A 41 -0.54 -7.95 -5.84
C GLN A 41 0.64 -8.91 -5.70
N GLY A 42 0.64 -9.68 -4.62
CA GLY A 42 1.60 -10.76 -4.40
C GLY A 42 3.00 -10.32 -4.04
N LEU A 43 3.21 -9.03 -3.77
CA LEU A 43 4.56 -8.52 -3.49
C LEU A 43 4.92 -8.66 -2.02
N ASP A 44 6.20 -8.72 -1.74
CA ASP A 44 6.74 -8.59 -0.39
C ASP A 44 7.19 -7.14 -0.22
N LEU A 45 6.40 -6.37 0.54
CA LEU A 45 6.69 -4.96 0.79
C LEU A 45 7.12 -4.72 2.24
N ARG A 46 7.50 -5.76 2.96
CA ARG A 46 7.96 -5.59 4.33
C ARG A 46 9.13 -4.61 4.38
N ASN A 47 9.21 -3.88 5.47
CA ASN A 47 10.22 -2.85 5.72
C ASN A 47 10.03 -1.56 4.93
N LEU A 48 8.95 -1.43 4.17
CA LEU A 48 8.65 -0.18 3.47
C LEU A 48 8.52 0.96 4.47
N ASN A 49 9.21 2.06 4.21
CA ASN A 49 8.99 3.31 4.93
C ASN A 49 7.80 4.00 4.28
N ALA A 50 6.62 3.83 4.90
CA ALA A 50 5.36 4.33 4.34
C ALA A 50 5.02 5.74 4.82
N GLU A 51 5.86 6.37 5.62
CA GLU A 51 5.59 7.70 6.16
C GLU A 51 5.35 8.69 5.03
N ASP A 52 4.25 9.43 5.14
CA ASP A 52 3.84 10.47 4.20
C ASP A 52 3.58 9.99 2.77
N LEU A 53 3.37 8.69 2.58
CA LEU A 53 2.99 8.18 1.27
C LEU A 53 1.49 8.31 1.03
N GLY A 54 1.12 8.65 -0.20
CA GLY A 54 -0.26 8.57 -0.66
C GLY A 54 -0.47 7.25 -1.38
N LEU A 55 -1.07 6.29 -0.69
CA LEU A 55 -1.30 4.96 -1.23
C LEU A 55 -2.79 4.66 -1.42
N SER A 56 -3.61 5.70 -1.58
CA SER A 56 -5.04 5.51 -1.74
C SER A 56 -5.36 4.68 -2.99
N ASP A 57 -6.47 3.97 -2.92
CA ASP A 57 -7.03 3.20 -4.04
C ASP A 57 -6.09 2.12 -4.60
N ASN A 58 -5.15 1.66 -3.79
CA ASN A 58 -4.24 0.59 -4.19
C ASN A 58 -4.83 -0.78 -3.94
N HIS A 59 -4.38 -1.76 -4.71
CA HIS A 59 -4.75 -3.15 -4.55
C HIS A 59 -3.57 -3.92 -3.97
N PHE A 60 -3.73 -4.39 -2.73
CA PHE A 60 -2.69 -5.15 -2.02
C PHE A 60 -3.06 -6.63 -1.89
N ARG A 61 -3.72 -7.18 -2.89
CA ARG A 61 -4.16 -8.57 -2.85
C ARG A 61 -2.96 -9.50 -2.68
N ASN A 62 -3.03 -10.38 -1.68
CA ASN A 62 -1.97 -11.36 -1.39
C ASN A 62 -0.60 -10.72 -1.12
N THR A 63 -0.55 -9.48 -0.73
CA THR A 63 0.70 -8.75 -0.50
C THR A 63 1.16 -8.95 0.94
N ASP A 64 2.44 -9.08 1.15
CA ASP A 64 3.01 -9.19 2.49
C ASP A 64 3.37 -7.78 2.98
N LEU A 65 2.58 -7.28 3.93
CA LEU A 65 2.74 -5.94 4.50
C LEU A 65 3.16 -5.99 5.98
N ARG A 66 3.49 -7.16 6.48
CA ARG A 66 3.71 -7.34 7.92
C ARG A 66 4.70 -6.35 8.49
N GLY A 67 4.33 -5.76 9.62
CA GLY A 67 5.20 -4.87 10.38
C GLY A 67 5.28 -3.44 9.87
N ILE A 68 4.61 -3.09 8.78
CA ILE A 68 4.67 -1.72 8.25
C ILE A 68 3.85 -0.78 9.13
N ASP A 69 4.38 0.40 9.36
CA ASP A 69 3.68 1.47 10.06
C ASP A 69 3.00 2.39 9.04
N PHE A 70 1.67 2.28 8.94
CA PHE A 70 0.87 3.09 8.03
C PHE A 70 0.21 4.29 8.71
N ARG A 71 0.61 4.64 9.93
CA ARG A 71 -0.09 5.72 10.66
C ARG A 71 -0.03 7.06 9.94
N GLN A 72 1.01 7.29 9.15
CA GLN A 72 1.21 8.53 8.40
C GLN A 72 1.03 8.30 6.89
N THR A 73 0.18 7.35 6.53
CA THR A 73 -0.03 6.96 5.14
C THR A 73 -1.51 7.11 4.80
N ASN A 74 -1.81 7.63 3.62
CA ASN A 74 -3.20 7.64 3.14
C ASN A 74 -3.51 6.29 2.50
N LEU A 75 -4.43 5.54 3.11
CA LEU A 75 -4.84 4.21 2.65
C LEU A 75 -6.30 4.16 2.20
N GLU A 76 -6.99 5.30 2.12
CA GLU A 76 -8.40 5.29 1.78
C GLU A 76 -8.64 4.65 0.42
N GLY A 77 -9.63 3.78 0.35
CA GLY A 77 -9.99 3.10 -0.89
C GLY A 77 -9.14 1.88 -1.22
N CYS A 78 -8.17 1.53 -0.37
CA CYS A 78 -7.35 0.34 -0.61
C CYS A 78 -8.14 -0.93 -0.39
N SER A 79 -7.78 -1.97 -1.14
CA SER A 79 -8.22 -3.34 -0.87
C SER A 79 -7.02 -4.14 -0.34
N PHE A 80 -7.22 -4.79 0.79
CA PHE A 80 -6.22 -5.65 1.42
C PHE A 80 -6.59 -7.13 1.28
N ALA A 81 -7.28 -7.49 0.22
CA ALA A 81 -7.79 -8.85 0.02
C ALA A 81 -6.69 -9.88 0.28
N ASN A 82 -6.87 -10.70 1.30
CA ASN A 82 -5.95 -11.78 1.63
C ASN A 82 -4.51 -11.34 1.88
N ALA A 83 -4.30 -10.07 2.24
CA ALA A 83 -2.96 -9.55 2.55
C ALA A 83 -2.52 -10.02 3.94
N LYS A 84 -1.22 -10.09 4.14
CA LYS A 84 -0.63 -10.37 5.46
C LYS A 84 -0.37 -9.04 6.15
N ILE A 85 -1.04 -8.81 7.27
CA ILE A 85 -1.00 -7.50 7.92
C ILE A 85 -0.59 -7.57 9.40
N SER A 86 -0.13 -8.70 9.88
CA SER A 86 0.24 -8.80 11.29
C SER A 86 1.34 -7.80 11.63
N GLY A 87 1.23 -7.15 12.78
CA GLY A 87 2.20 -6.15 13.20
C GLY A 87 2.10 -4.82 12.50
N CYS A 88 1.13 -4.61 11.60
CA CYS A 88 0.93 -3.31 10.99
C CYS A 88 0.26 -2.35 11.95
N TYR A 89 0.61 -1.07 11.82
CA TYR A 89 -0.13 0.02 12.45
C TYR A 89 -0.89 0.76 11.35
N PHE A 90 -2.16 1.11 11.62
CA PHE A 90 -3.02 1.77 10.65
C PHE A 90 -3.37 3.18 11.11
N PRO A 91 -3.75 4.07 10.15
CA PRO A 91 -4.17 5.42 10.53
C PRO A 91 -5.34 5.38 11.50
N LYS A 92 -5.37 6.33 12.43
CA LYS A 92 -6.41 6.30 13.48
C LYS A 92 -7.82 6.44 12.93
N ASN A 93 -7.97 7.03 11.74
CA ASN A 93 -9.28 7.20 11.11
C ASN A 93 -9.75 5.94 10.39
N LEU A 94 -8.95 4.91 10.35
CA LEU A 94 -9.28 3.64 9.70
C LEU A 94 -9.54 2.60 10.79
N SER A 95 -10.79 2.15 10.91
CA SER A 95 -11.14 1.21 11.96
C SER A 95 -10.60 -0.19 11.69
N ALA A 96 -10.38 -0.94 12.77
CA ALA A 96 -9.96 -2.33 12.66
C ALA A 96 -10.99 -3.17 11.91
N ALA A 97 -12.28 -2.87 12.09
CA ALA A 97 -13.33 -3.60 11.39
C ALA A 97 -13.26 -3.41 9.88
N GLU A 98 -12.95 -2.19 9.41
CA GLU A 98 -12.78 -1.96 7.98
C GLU A 98 -11.60 -2.75 7.43
N VAL A 99 -10.48 -2.77 8.14
CA VAL A 99 -9.30 -3.52 7.71
C VAL A 99 -9.60 -5.02 7.68
N THR A 100 -10.22 -5.55 8.73
CA THR A 100 -10.56 -6.97 8.81
C THR A 100 -11.49 -7.37 7.68
N MET A 101 -12.51 -6.56 7.42
CA MET A 101 -13.45 -6.83 6.33
C MET A 101 -12.72 -6.85 4.99
N SER A 102 -11.81 -5.93 4.79
CA SER A 102 -11.04 -5.86 3.55
C SER A 102 -10.20 -7.12 3.36
N VAL A 103 -9.52 -7.58 4.40
CA VAL A 103 -8.70 -8.79 4.31
C VAL A 103 -9.57 -10.00 3.99
N ASP A 104 -10.73 -10.12 4.65
CA ASP A 104 -11.60 -11.29 4.50
C ASP A 104 -12.40 -11.27 3.21
N LYS A 105 -12.90 -10.09 2.82
CA LYS A 105 -13.91 -9.98 1.75
C LYS A 105 -13.39 -9.18 0.54
N GLY A 106 -12.22 -8.58 0.64
CA GLY A 106 -11.68 -7.78 -0.45
C GLY A 106 -12.33 -6.42 -0.63
N THR A 107 -13.09 -5.95 0.37
CA THR A 107 -13.73 -4.64 0.28
C THR A 107 -12.67 -3.53 0.32
N ARG A 108 -13.04 -2.36 -0.20
CA ARG A 108 -12.16 -1.19 -0.14
C ARG A 108 -12.39 -0.47 1.19
N VAL A 109 -11.30 -0.17 1.89
CA VAL A 109 -11.43 0.45 3.21
C VAL A 109 -11.89 1.90 3.10
N ARG A 110 -12.62 2.36 4.09
CA ARG A 110 -13.18 3.70 4.17
C ARG A 110 -12.79 4.32 5.50
N TYR A 111 -12.39 5.58 5.45
CA TYR A 111 -12.09 6.33 6.66
C TYR A 111 -13.37 6.80 7.33
N GLY A 112 -13.30 6.98 8.65
CA GLY A 112 -14.39 7.58 9.42
C GLY A 112 -15.58 6.66 9.66
N VAL A 113 -15.46 5.38 9.33
CA VAL A 113 -16.51 4.40 9.58
C VAL A 113 -16.31 3.80 10.96
N ALA A 114 -17.35 3.84 11.81
CA ALA A 114 -17.29 3.23 13.12
C ALA A 114 -17.16 1.72 12.98
N GLY A 115 -16.20 1.17 13.73
CA GLY A 115 -15.91 -0.26 13.66
C GLY A 115 -16.49 -1.07 14.80
#